data_09d438948983101523d31ce7f0bfd818
#
_entry.id   09d438948983101523d31ce7f0bfd818
#
_cell.length_a   1.000
_cell.length_b   1.000
_cell.length_c   1.000
_cell.angle_alpha   90.00
_cell.angle_beta   90.00
_cell.angle_gamma   90.00
#
_symmetry.space_group_name_H-M   'P 1'
#
loop_
_entity.id
_entity.type
_entity.pdbx_description
1 polymer ?
#
loop_
_entity_poly.entity_id
_entity_poly.type
_entity_poly.pdbx_seq_one_letter_code
_entity_poly.pdbx_strand_id
1 'polypeptide(L)'
;MSVNSIFLDTNFLLDALVEGRPQSAEAFDVFCAIADGKVAGLVMPSQLVDFYYIARKGGMSDEKRRESVGLILDCCSVCVVDQSLLRSALRSDEPDFEDGLIRQAAEEFGADYIDTRDEKGFIGSTVPKAEPRELVQHLGL
;
A
#
# COMPACT_ATOMS: atom_id res chain seq x y z
N MET A 1 -11.63 15.06 -10.42
CA MET A 1 -10.75 14.03 -11.01
C MET A 1 -11.01 12.69 -10.35
N SER A 2 -11.13 11.64 -11.15
CA SER A 2 -11.29 10.30 -10.62
C SER A 2 -9.92 9.72 -10.21
N VAL A 3 -9.90 8.97 -9.12
CA VAL A 3 -8.73 8.22 -8.69
C VAL A 3 -8.80 6.83 -9.35
N ASN A 4 -7.78 6.45 -10.10
CA ASN A 4 -7.76 5.18 -10.83
C ASN A 4 -6.93 4.11 -10.12
N SER A 5 -5.85 4.50 -9.47
CA SER A 5 -4.96 3.54 -8.80
C SER A 5 -4.27 4.16 -7.58
N ILE A 6 -4.04 3.32 -6.59
CA ILE A 6 -3.39 3.68 -5.34
C ILE A 6 -2.27 2.67 -5.07
N PHE A 7 -1.08 3.16 -4.81
CA PHE A 7 0.02 2.31 -4.36
C PHE A 7 -0.07 2.15 -2.84
N LEU A 8 -0.22 0.91 -2.40
CA LEU A 8 -0.48 0.59 -0.99
C LEU A 8 0.84 0.31 -0.27
N ASP A 9 1.07 0.95 0.87
CA ASP A 9 2.19 0.56 1.71
C ASP A 9 1.80 -0.59 2.64
N THR A 10 2.79 -1.18 3.31
CA THR A 10 2.54 -2.32 4.21
C THR A 10 1.61 -1.94 5.35
N ASN A 11 1.74 -0.73 5.90
CA ASN A 11 0.89 -0.28 7.00
C ASN A 11 -0.58 -0.16 6.59
N PHE A 12 -0.87 0.23 5.35
CA PHE A 12 -2.25 0.23 4.86
C PHE A 12 -2.85 -1.18 4.91
N LEU A 13 -2.13 -2.17 4.44
CA LEU A 13 -2.60 -3.56 4.44
C LEU A 13 -2.86 -4.04 5.87
N LEU A 14 -1.97 -3.69 6.78
CA LEU A 14 -2.15 -4.00 8.20
C LEU A 14 -3.35 -3.28 8.78
N ASP A 15 -3.50 -1.99 8.53
CA ASP A 15 -4.61 -1.19 9.04
C ASP A 15 -5.95 -1.72 8.55
N ALA A 16 -6.02 -2.17 7.30
CA ALA A 16 -7.25 -2.70 6.72
C ALA A 16 -7.63 -4.08 7.24
N LEU A 17 -6.65 -4.94 7.52
CA LEU A 17 -6.90 -6.37 7.75
C LEU A 17 -6.56 -6.88 9.15
N VAL A 18 -5.90 -6.07 9.99
CA VAL A 18 -5.55 -6.43 11.37
C VAL A 18 -6.33 -5.52 12.33
N GLU A 19 -7.01 -6.12 13.31
CA GLU A 19 -7.80 -5.38 14.29
C GLU A 19 -6.93 -4.47 15.17
N GLY A 20 -7.50 -3.34 15.61
CA GLY A 20 -6.89 -2.44 16.59
C GLY A 20 -5.85 -1.49 15.99
N ARG A 21 -5.76 -1.41 14.68
CA ARG A 21 -4.81 -0.52 13.99
C ARG A 21 -5.39 0.88 13.79
N PRO A 22 -4.52 1.93 13.70
CA PRO A 22 -4.99 3.28 13.40
C PRO A 22 -5.73 3.35 12.06
N GLN A 23 -6.79 4.15 11.99
CA GLN A 23 -7.58 4.35 10.78
C GLN A 23 -8.06 3.04 10.14
N SER A 24 -8.30 2.01 10.97
CA SER A 24 -8.68 0.67 10.50
C SER A 24 -9.99 0.70 9.70
N ALA A 25 -10.99 1.44 10.17
CA ALA A 25 -12.28 1.54 9.48
C ALA A 25 -12.14 2.18 8.10
N GLU A 26 -11.39 3.27 8.00
CA GLU A 26 -11.15 3.98 6.74
C GLU A 26 -10.31 3.13 5.78
N ALA A 27 -9.26 2.49 6.28
CA ALA A 27 -8.44 1.58 5.47
C ALA A 27 -9.27 0.41 4.94
N PHE A 28 -10.15 -0.16 5.77
CA PHE A 28 -11.04 -1.23 5.34
C PHE A 28 -12.01 -0.76 4.25
N ASP A 29 -12.57 0.44 4.38
CA ASP A 29 -13.47 1.00 3.38
C ASP A 29 -12.75 1.19 2.03
N VAL A 30 -11.52 1.67 2.05
CA VAL A 30 -10.70 1.79 0.83
C VAL A 30 -10.41 0.41 0.25
N PHE A 31 -10.07 -0.56 1.09
CA PHE A 31 -9.83 -1.93 0.63
C PHE A 31 -11.08 -2.53 -0.02
N CYS A 32 -12.25 -2.30 0.55
CA CYS A 32 -13.52 -2.74 -0.05
C CYS A 32 -13.75 -2.09 -1.42
N ALA A 33 -13.43 -0.81 -1.58
CA ALA A 33 -13.52 -0.14 -2.88
C ALA A 33 -12.57 -0.77 -3.91
N ILE A 34 -11.38 -1.20 -3.49
CA ILE A 34 -10.45 -1.94 -4.34
C ILE A 34 -11.06 -3.30 -4.72
N ALA A 35 -11.59 -4.02 -3.75
CA ALA A 35 -12.22 -5.33 -3.99
C ALA A 35 -13.42 -5.22 -4.95
N ASP A 36 -14.16 -4.12 -4.88
CA ASP A 36 -15.31 -3.86 -5.75
C ASP A 36 -14.92 -3.35 -7.14
N GLY A 37 -13.64 -3.17 -7.40
CA GLY A 37 -13.15 -2.70 -8.70
C GLY A 37 -13.32 -1.20 -8.94
N LYS A 38 -13.61 -0.42 -7.92
CA LYS A 38 -13.78 1.04 -8.04
C LYS A 38 -12.45 1.75 -8.23
N VAL A 39 -11.37 1.19 -7.70
CA VAL A 39 -10.01 1.71 -7.78
C VAL A 39 -9.05 0.53 -7.77
N ALA A 40 -7.93 0.63 -8.49
CA ALA A 40 -6.90 -0.40 -8.47
C ALA A 40 -5.98 -0.23 -7.27
N GLY A 41 -5.68 -1.31 -6.57
CA GLY A 41 -4.66 -1.35 -5.54
C GLY A 41 -3.38 -1.97 -6.10
N LEU A 42 -2.25 -1.29 -5.94
CA LEU A 42 -0.94 -1.74 -6.41
C LEU A 42 -0.07 -2.08 -5.22
N VAL A 43 0.57 -3.24 -5.25
CA VAL A 43 1.47 -3.71 -4.20
C VAL A 43 2.73 -4.31 -4.81
N MET A 44 3.79 -4.42 -4.00
CA MET A 44 5.01 -5.15 -4.36
C MET A 44 5.08 -6.47 -3.61
N PRO A 45 5.78 -7.48 -4.14
CA PRO A 45 5.95 -8.78 -3.46
C PRO A 45 6.49 -8.65 -2.02
N SER A 46 7.46 -7.75 -1.80
CA SER A 46 8.05 -7.54 -0.47
C SER A 46 7.03 -7.11 0.59
N GLN A 47 6.02 -6.34 0.19
CA GLN A 47 4.98 -5.88 1.11
C GLN A 47 4.08 -7.02 1.60
N LEU A 48 3.84 -8.00 0.75
CA LEU A 48 3.06 -9.18 1.14
C LEU A 48 3.83 -10.04 2.15
N VAL A 49 5.13 -10.17 1.97
CA VAL A 49 6.00 -10.87 2.91
C VAL A 49 6.05 -10.13 4.25
N ASP A 50 6.24 -8.82 4.21
CA ASP A 50 6.26 -7.98 5.41
C ASP A 50 4.93 -8.04 6.15
N PHE A 51 3.81 -7.93 5.43
CA PHE A 51 2.47 -8.08 6.01
C PHE A 51 2.35 -9.41 6.77
N TYR A 52 2.73 -10.51 6.14
CA TYR A 52 2.63 -11.84 6.73
C TYR A 52 3.35 -11.93 8.07
N TYR A 53 4.58 -11.43 8.14
CA TYR A 53 5.39 -11.52 9.36
C TYR A 53 4.98 -10.50 10.42
N ILE A 54 4.63 -9.27 10.04
CA ILE A 54 4.19 -8.24 11.00
C ILE A 54 2.84 -8.60 11.60
N ALA A 55 1.91 -9.14 10.81
CA ALA A 55 0.58 -9.54 11.30
C ALA A 55 0.67 -10.65 12.38
N ARG A 56 1.73 -11.43 12.37
CA ARG A 56 2.00 -12.42 13.43
C ARG A 56 2.16 -11.75 14.80
N LYS A 57 2.83 -10.61 14.84
CA LYS A 57 3.03 -9.85 16.10
C LYS A 57 1.70 -9.30 16.63
N GLY A 58 0.75 -9.04 15.74
CA GLY A 58 -0.61 -8.61 16.10
C GLY A 58 -1.54 -9.74 16.55
N GLY A 59 -1.01 -10.96 16.71
CA GLY A 59 -1.78 -12.10 17.19
C GLY A 59 -2.56 -12.86 16.12
N MET A 60 -2.34 -12.55 14.86
CA MET A 60 -3.03 -13.21 13.75
C MET A 60 -2.46 -14.63 13.53
N SER A 61 -3.34 -15.64 13.46
CA SER A 61 -2.91 -17.02 13.21
C SER A 61 -2.30 -17.19 11.83
N ASP A 62 -1.49 -18.25 11.64
CA ASP A 62 -0.93 -18.56 10.32
C ASP A 62 -2.02 -18.76 9.27
N GLU A 63 -3.09 -19.46 9.62
CA GLU A 63 -4.23 -19.67 8.71
C GLU A 63 -4.85 -18.33 8.25
N LYS A 64 -5.13 -17.44 9.19
CA LYS A 64 -5.69 -16.12 8.89
C LYS A 64 -4.74 -15.25 8.07
N ARG A 65 -3.45 -15.31 8.35
CA ARG A 65 -2.44 -14.57 7.59
C ARG A 65 -2.38 -15.05 6.13
N ARG A 66 -2.45 -16.36 5.91
CA ARG A 66 -2.47 -16.92 4.57
C ARG A 66 -3.75 -16.54 3.81
N GLU A 67 -4.89 -16.59 4.48
CA GLU A 67 -6.15 -16.13 3.91
C GLU A 67 -6.09 -14.65 3.52
N SER A 68 -5.50 -13.82 4.39
CA SER A 68 -5.37 -12.39 4.13
C SER A 68 -4.45 -12.09 2.96
N VAL A 69 -3.31 -12.78 2.85
CA VAL A 69 -2.42 -12.65 1.68
C VAL A 69 -3.15 -13.09 0.41
N GLY A 70 -3.90 -14.19 0.47
CA GLY A 70 -4.73 -14.64 -0.65
C GLY A 70 -5.75 -13.60 -1.08
N LEU A 71 -6.40 -12.96 -0.11
CA LEU A 71 -7.36 -11.89 -0.38
C LEU A 71 -6.69 -10.67 -1.05
N ILE A 72 -5.52 -10.27 -0.58
CA ILE A 72 -4.76 -9.19 -1.20
C ILE A 72 -4.42 -9.55 -2.65
N LEU A 73 -3.97 -10.78 -2.89
CA LEU A 73 -3.65 -11.25 -4.25
C LEU A 73 -4.87 -11.28 -5.16
N ASP A 74 -6.06 -11.57 -4.62
CA ASP A 74 -7.30 -11.58 -5.40
C ASP A 74 -7.76 -10.18 -5.77
N CYS A 75 -7.50 -9.18 -4.91
CA CYS A 75 -8.03 -7.83 -5.06
C CYS A 75 -7.04 -6.82 -5.66
N CYS A 76 -5.74 -7.03 -5.49
CA CYS A 76 -4.70 -6.08 -5.86
C CYS A 76 -3.85 -6.59 -7.02
N SER A 77 -3.21 -5.66 -7.72
CA SER A 77 -2.21 -5.97 -8.73
C SER A 77 -0.82 -5.95 -8.11
N VAL A 78 -0.06 -7.03 -8.31
CA VAL A 78 1.31 -7.12 -7.83
C VAL A 78 2.24 -6.57 -8.91
N CYS A 79 2.97 -5.50 -8.55
CA CYS A 79 3.91 -4.87 -9.46
C CYS A 79 5.22 -5.66 -9.52
N VAL A 80 5.74 -5.88 -10.72
CA VAL A 80 7.03 -6.53 -10.92
C VAL A 80 8.15 -5.54 -10.59
N VAL A 81 9.02 -5.95 -9.66
CA VAL A 81 10.19 -5.16 -9.26
C VAL A 81 11.43 -5.80 -9.84
N ASP A 82 12.09 -5.10 -10.75
CA ASP A 82 13.31 -5.56 -11.38
C ASP A 82 14.56 -4.84 -10.82
N GLN A 83 15.71 -5.23 -11.31
CA GLN A 83 16.98 -4.65 -10.89
C GLN A 83 17.06 -3.15 -11.19
N SER A 84 16.48 -2.71 -12.28
CA SER A 84 16.47 -1.30 -12.68
C SER A 84 15.72 -0.44 -11.67
N LEU A 85 14.55 -0.92 -11.23
CA LEU A 85 13.73 -0.23 -10.24
C LEU A 85 14.45 -0.14 -8.89
N LEU A 86 15.13 -1.22 -8.48
CA LEU A 86 15.93 -1.23 -7.25
C LEU A 86 17.07 -0.21 -7.32
N ARG A 87 17.75 -0.11 -8.45
CA ARG A 87 18.80 0.89 -8.63
C ARG A 87 18.26 2.32 -8.57
N SER A 88 17.10 2.55 -9.17
CA SER A 88 16.43 3.86 -9.09
C SER A 88 16.09 4.23 -7.65
N ALA A 89 15.63 3.27 -6.86
CA ALA A 89 15.35 3.48 -5.44
C ALA A 89 16.61 3.88 -4.66
N LEU A 90 17.75 3.24 -4.94
CA LEU A 90 19.02 3.59 -4.29
C LEU A 90 19.48 5.01 -4.63
N ARG A 91 19.13 5.51 -5.81
CA ARG A 91 19.51 6.87 -6.25
C ARG A 91 18.52 7.94 -5.83
N SER A 92 17.35 7.54 -5.31
CA SER A 92 16.34 8.52 -4.88
C SER A 92 16.83 9.31 -3.67
N ASP A 93 16.26 10.50 -3.47
CA ASP A 93 16.53 11.32 -2.30
C ASP A 93 15.72 10.91 -1.07
N GLU A 94 14.96 9.81 -1.17
CA GLU A 94 14.20 9.29 -0.05
C GLU A 94 15.16 8.69 0.99
N PRO A 95 15.08 9.12 2.28
CA PRO A 95 16.00 8.62 3.31
C PRO A 95 15.91 7.11 3.55
N ASP A 96 14.73 6.54 3.43
CA ASP A 96 14.50 5.11 3.64
C ASP A 96 14.46 4.38 2.29
N PHE A 97 15.21 3.28 2.17
CA PHE A 97 15.32 2.54 0.91
C PHE A 97 13.98 1.93 0.49
N GLU A 98 13.22 1.38 1.43
CA GLU A 98 11.91 0.79 1.12
C GLU A 98 10.94 1.86 0.62
N ASP A 99 10.91 3.03 1.27
CA ASP A 99 10.11 4.16 0.83
C ASP A 99 10.57 4.65 -0.55
N GLY A 100 11.87 4.65 -0.80
CA GLY A 100 12.42 4.96 -2.12
C GLY A 100 11.92 4.00 -3.19
N LEU A 101 11.85 2.71 -2.87
CA LEU A 101 11.33 1.71 -3.79
C LEU A 101 9.84 1.89 -4.04
N ILE A 102 9.04 2.14 -3.02
CA ILE A 102 7.61 2.43 -3.14
C ILE A 102 7.39 3.64 -4.04
N ARG A 103 8.14 4.70 -3.79
CA ARG A 103 8.05 5.95 -4.56
C ARG A 103 8.35 5.72 -6.04
N GLN A 104 9.45 5.03 -6.35
CA GLN A 104 9.82 4.74 -7.73
C GLN A 104 8.80 3.82 -8.41
N ALA A 105 8.31 2.81 -7.70
CA ALA A 105 7.28 1.92 -8.22
C ALA A 105 5.96 2.67 -8.48
N ALA A 106 5.56 3.54 -7.58
CA ALA A 106 4.35 4.34 -7.76
C ALA A 106 4.44 5.24 -9.00
N GLU A 107 5.60 5.84 -9.24
CA GLU A 107 5.83 6.64 -10.43
C GLU A 107 5.81 5.79 -11.70
N GLU A 108 6.52 4.65 -11.71
CA GLU A 108 6.63 3.79 -12.88
C GLU A 108 5.29 3.16 -13.25
N PHE A 109 4.53 2.69 -12.28
CA PHE A 109 3.24 2.03 -12.53
C PHE A 109 2.06 3.00 -12.57
N GLY A 110 2.29 4.30 -12.46
CA GLY A 110 1.29 5.31 -12.72
C GLY A 110 0.23 5.45 -11.63
N ALA A 111 0.60 5.23 -10.36
CA ALA A 111 -0.32 5.41 -9.26
C ALA A 111 -0.71 6.88 -9.10
N ASP A 112 -1.97 7.12 -8.74
CA ASP A 112 -2.47 8.47 -8.45
C ASP A 112 -2.10 8.93 -7.05
N TYR A 113 -2.02 7.99 -6.11
CA TYR A 113 -1.63 8.24 -4.71
C TYR A 113 -0.75 7.11 -4.18
N ILE A 114 0.09 7.45 -3.20
CA ILE A 114 0.73 6.48 -2.31
C ILE A 114 -0.05 6.52 -1.00
N ASP A 115 -0.62 5.39 -0.61
CA ASP A 115 -1.32 5.29 0.67
C ASP A 115 -0.31 5.09 1.79
N THR A 116 -0.18 6.09 2.64
CA THR A 116 0.71 6.03 3.79
C THR A 116 0.24 6.98 4.89
N ARG A 117 0.51 6.60 6.15
CA ARG A 117 0.33 7.47 7.31
C ARG A 117 1.64 8.16 7.71
N ASP A 118 2.73 7.91 7.00
CA ASP A 118 4.03 8.49 7.30
C ASP A 118 4.06 9.98 6.93
N GLU A 119 4.16 10.85 7.94
CA GLU A 119 4.22 12.29 7.73
C GLU A 119 5.56 12.76 7.15
N LYS A 120 6.64 12.02 7.38
CA LYS A 120 8.01 12.40 7.01
C LYS A 120 8.44 11.86 5.66
N GLY A 121 7.87 10.74 5.24
CA GLY A 121 8.23 10.10 3.98
C GLY A 121 7.57 10.75 2.78
N PHE A 122 8.10 10.47 1.60
CA PHE A 122 7.52 10.81 0.30
C PHE A 122 7.38 12.31 -0.01
N ILE A 123 8.08 13.18 0.70
CA ILE A 123 7.95 14.64 0.53
C ILE A 123 8.35 15.08 -0.88
N GLY A 124 9.39 14.49 -1.47
CA GLY A 124 9.85 14.79 -2.82
C GLY A 124 9.18 13.97 -3.92
N SER A 125 8.18 13.16 -3.60
CA SER A 125 7.52 12.29 -4.57
C SER A 125 6.67 13.08 -5.56
N THR A 126 6.71 12.69 -6.85
CA THR A 126 5.79 13.23 -7.86
C THR A 126 4.40 12.64 -7.71
N VAL A 127 4.28 11.44 -7.14
CA VAL A 127 2.99 10.85 -6.77
C VAL A 127 2.66 11.32 -5.36
N PRO A 128 1.53 12.01 -5.14
CA PRO A 128 1.18 12.52 -3.82
C PRO A 128 0.85 11.40 -2.86
N LYS A 129 1.13 11.62 -1.59
CA LYS A 129 0.74 10.69 -0.53
C LYS A 129 -0.62 11.08 0.05
N ALA A 130 -1.35 10.09 0.53
CA ALA A 130 -2.61 10.29 1.24
C ALA A 130 -2.76 9.19 2.30
N GLU A 131 -3.26 9.54 3.46
CA GLU A 131 -3.61 8.54 4.47
C GLU A 131 -5.02 7.98 4.22
N PRO A 132 -5.39 6.83 4.81
CA PRO A 132 -6.70 6.21 4.55
C PRO A 132 -7.88 7.17 4.74
N ARG A 133 -7.83 8.03 5.76
CA ARG A 133 -8.86 9.03 6.01
C ARG A 133 -9.04 10.00 4.86
N GLU A 134 -7.96 10.44 4.24
CA GLU A 134 -8.00 11.31 3.07
C GLU A 134 -8.49 10.56 1.82
N LEU A 135 -8.07 9.31 1.66
CA LEU A 135 -8.49 8.48 0.52
C LEU A 135 -9.99 8.21 0.52
N VAL A 136 -10.59 8.00 1.68
CA VAL A 136 -12.05 7.88 1.81
C VAL A 136 -12.73 9.10 1.19
N GLN A 137 -12.22 10.31 1.46
CA GLN A 137 -12.76 11.54 0.89
C GLN A 137 -12.52 11.62 -0.62
N HIS A 138 -11.30 11.33 -1.07
CA HIS A 138 -10.96 11.38 -2.49
C HIS A 138 -11.75 10.38 -3.33
N LEU A 139 -12.11 9.25 -2.76
CA LEU A 139 -12.89 8.21 -3.43
C LEU A 139 -14.41 8.41 -3.30
N GLY A 140 -14.84 9.33 -2.47
CA GLY A 140 -16.27 9.57 -2.23
C GLY A 140 -16.96 8.46 -1.45
N LEU A 141 -16.26 7.84 -0.53
CA LEU A 141 -16.78 6.73 0.28
C LEU A 141 -17.47 7.21 1.55
#